data_a6e15c66b003f731b7680f6579a22975
#
_entry.id   a6e15c66b003f731b7680f6579a22975
#
_cell.length_a   1.000
_cell.length_b   1.000
_cell.length_c   1.000
_cell.angle_alpha   90.00
_cell.angle_beta   90.00
_cell.angle_gamma   90.00
#
_symmetry.space_group_name_H-M   'P 1'
#
loop_
_entity.id
_entity.type
_entity.pdbx_description
1 polymer ?
#
loop_
_entity_poly.entity_id
_entity_poly.type
_entity_poly.pdbx_seq_one_letter_code
_entity_poly.pdbx_strand_id
1 'polypeptide(L)'
;IVALKLLPEAVSHDPVVRKRLQREAHSAGRLLEPHVVPIHDYGEVDGLLFVDMRMIDGTDLRKLLKDQGPMAPARAVAIVRQIASALDAAHTSGVMHRDVKPENILITRDDFAYLVDFGIANAATDEKLTELGTAVGTYAYMAPERFTTEDVTHRADVYALTCVLHECLTGSQPFPGDSVSIVITAHLNQPVPRPSQLRAGIPDALDEVIARGMATRPE
;
A
#
# COMPACT_ATOMS: atom_id res chain seq x y z
N ILE A 1 -2.64 -17.45 -18.98
CA ILE A 1 -1.73 -16.31 -18.82
C ILE A 1 -1.77 -15.93 -17.34
N VAL A 2 -0.60 -15.77 -16.74
CA VAL A 2 -0.41 -15.42 -15.33
C VAL A 2 0.55 -14.24 -15.22
N ALA A 3 0.56 -13.57 -14.08
CA ALA A 3 1.59 -12.61 -13.72
C ALA A 3 2.62 -13.32 -12.82
N LEU A 4 3.87 -13.33 -13.23
CA LEU A 4 4.97 -13.91 -12.47
C LEU A 4 5.84 -12.80 -11.89
N LYS A 5 5.93 -12.75 -10.57
CA LYS A 5 6.83 -11.83 -9.86
C LYS A 5 8.05 -12.61 -9.38
N LEU A 6 9.23 -12.24 -9.89
CA LEU A 6 10.52 -12.76 -9.40
C LEU A 6 11.08 -11.80 -8.34
N LEU A 7 11.61 -12.36 -7.25
CA LEU A 7 12.29 -11.56 -6.24
C LEU A 7 13.78 -11.43 -6.59
N PRO A 8 14.41 -10.30 -6.23
CA PRO A 8 15.85 -10.11 -6.43
C PRO A 8 16.69 -11.24 -5.81
N GLU A 9 17.81 -11.55 -6.42
CA GLU A 9 18.73 -12.61 -5.98
C GLU A 9 19.18 -12.41 -4.52
N ALA A 10 19.54 -11.18 -4.16
CA ALA A 10 19.95 -10.84 -2.79
C ALA A 10 18.89 -11.16 -1.72
N VAL A 11 17.61 -11.12 -2.10
CA VAL A 11 16.45 -11.44 -1.26
C VAL A 11 16.19 -12.94 -1.24
N SER A 12 16.34 -13.59 -2.40
CA SER A 12 16.04 -15.00 -2.59
C SER A 12 17.00 -15.92 -1.82
N HIS A 13 18.24 -15.49 -1.57
CA HIS A 13 19.25 -16.25 -0.82
C HIS A 13 19.15 -16.10 0.71
N ASP A 14 18.34 -15.17 1.22
CA ASP A 14 18.17 -15.01 2.66
C ASP A 14 17.18 -16.05 3.23
N PRO A 15 17.61 -16.97 4.14
CA PRO A 15 16.74 -18.00 4.69
C PRO A 15 15.56 -17.45 5.50
N VAL A 16 15.73 -16.29 6.15
CA VAL A 16 14.69 -15.64 6.95
C VAL A 16 13.62 -15.07 6.03
N VAL A 17 14.05 -14.37 4.98
CA VAL A 17 13.16 -13.82 3.96
C VAL A 17 12.40 -14.93 3.24
N ARG A 18 13.07 -16.01 2.86
CA ARG A 18 12.47 -17.18 2.22
C ARG A 18 11.33 -17.78 3.06
N LYS A 19 11.61 -18.04 4.35
CA LYS A 19 10.60 -18.59 5.27
C LYS A 19 9.42 -17.65 5.49
N ARG A 20 9.70 -16.34 5.55
CA ARG A 20 8.67 -15.30 5.70
C ARG A 20 7.81 -15.20 4.46
N LEU A 21 8.41 -15.17 3.26
CA LEU A 21 7.70 -15.16 1.99
C LEU A 21 6.73 -16.34 1.88
N GLN A 22 7.22 -17.56 2.17
CA GLN A 22 6.39 -18.78 2.12
C GLN A 22 5.17 -18.65 3.05
N ARG A 23 5.35 -18.12 4.25
CA ARG A 23 4.26 -17.92 5.22
C ARG A 23 3.28 -16.86 4.75
N GLU A 24 3.77 -15.73 4.23
CA GLU A 24 2.93 -14.61 3.78
C GLU A 24 2.18 -14.97 2.49
N ALA A 25 2.84 -15.58 1.50
CA ALA A 25 2.20 -16.07 0.28
C ALA A 25 1.15 -17.15 0.57
N HIS A 26 1.43 -18.07 1.49
CA HIS A 26 0.46 -19.07 1.93
C HIS A 26 -0.77 -18.43 2.59
N SER A 27 -0.57 -17.44 3.44
CA SER A 27 -1.67 -16.75 4.13
C SER A 27 -2.49 -15.89 3.18
N ALA A 28 -1.83 -15.13 2.30
CA ALA A 28 -2.50 -14.31 1.29
C ALA A 28 -3.25 -15.15 0.24
N GLY A 29 -2.69 -16.30 -0.16
CA GLY A 29 -3.33 -17.24 -1.10
C GLY A 29 -4.63 -17.88 -0.57
N ARG A 30 -4.90 -17.78 0.74
CA ARG A 30 -6.14 -18.28 1.37
C ARG A 30 -7.23 -17.22 1.49
N LEU A 31 -6.94 -15.97 1.16
CA LEU A 31 -7.93 -14.88 1.21
C LEU A 31 -8.93 -15.04 0.07
N LEU A 32 -10.19 -15.21 0.41
CA LEU A 32 -11.31 -15.37 -0.54
C LEU A 32 -12.07 -14.05 -0.72
N GLU A 33 -11.35 -12.96 -0.89
CA GLU A 33 -11.93 -11.62 -1.04
C GLU A 33 -11.73 -11.14 -2.49
N PRO A 34 -12.80 -10.67 -3.20
CA PRO A 34 -12.73 -10.32 -4.61
C PRO A 34 -11.68 -9.27 -4.98
N HIS A 35 -11.36 -8.35 -4.06
CA HIS A 35 -10.41 -7.26 -4.26
C HIS A 35 -8.96 -7.62 -3.88
N VAL A 36 -8.70 -8.87 -3.48
CA VAL A 36 -7.36 -9.43 -3.32
C VAL A 36 -6.97 -10.17 -4.59
N VAL A 37 -5.80 -9.90 -5.16
CA VAL A 37 -5.31 -10.68 -6.32
C VAL A 37 -5.06 -12.13 -5.89
N PRO A 38 -5.69 -13.11 -6.54
CA PRO A 38 -5.46 -14.52 -6.25
C PRO A 38 -4.01 -14.93 -6.54
N ILE A 39 -3.35 -15.53 -5.55
CA ILE A 39 -2.06 -16.19 -5.72
C ILE A 39 -2.34 -17.65 -6.10
N HIS A 40 -1.74 -18.11 -7.21
CA HIS A 40 -1.91 -19.48 -7.70
C HIS A 40 -0.83 -20.40 -7.13
N ASP A 41 0.42 -19.90 -7.12
CA ASP A 41 1.56 -20.68 -6.65
C ASP A 41 2.69 -19.75 -6.19
N TYR A 42 3.60 -20.29 -5.42
CA TYR A 42 4.83 -19.61 -5.01
C TYR A 42 5.92 -20.66 -4.77
N GLY A 43 7.17 -20.28 -5.02
CA GLY A 43 8.26 -21.25 -4.91
C GLY A 43 9.60 -20.65 -5.28
N GLU A 44 10.45 -21.52 -5.80
CA GLU A 44 11.81 -21.20 -6.23
C GLU A 44 12.08 -21.81 -7.60
N VAL A 45 12.70 -21.03 -8.48
CA VAL A 45 13.20 -21.47 -9.78
C VAL A 45 14.58 -20.86 -10.00
N ASP A 46 15.57 -21.71 -10.34
CA ASP A 46 16.96 -21.30 -10.57
C ASP A 46 17.56 -20.42 -9.44
N GLY A 47 17.21 -20.72 -8.19
CA GLY A 47 17.68 -19.95 -7.02
C GLY A 47 16.91 -18.68 -6.74
N LEU A 48 15.94 -18.30 -7.57
CA LEU A 48 15.11 -17.11 -7.38
C LEU A 48 13.73 -17.50 -6.84
N LEU A 49 13.27 -16.75 -5.84
CA LEU A 49 11.92 -16.88 -5.34
C LEU A 49 10.93 -16.25 -6.32
N PHE A 50 9.78 -16.90 -6.50
CA PHE A 50 8.71 -16.41 -7.34
C PHE A 50 7.34 -16.46 -6.65
N VAL A 51 6.44 -15.60 -7.13
CA VAL A 51 5.00 -15.65 -6.84
C VAL A 51 4.27 -15.62 -8.18
N ASP A 52 3.44 -16.62 -8.41
CA ASP A 52 2.51 -16.72 -9.55
C ASP A 52 1.13 -16.26 -9.11
N MET A 53 0.58 -15.29 -9.81
CA MET A 53 -0.71 -14.71 -9.48
C MET A 53 -1.57 -14.48 -10.72
N ARG A 54 -2.86 -14.26 -10.49
CA ARG A 54 -3.79 -13.92 -11.57
C ARG A 54 -3.33 -12.66 -12.29
N MET A 55 -3.23 -12.74 -13.62
CA MET A 55 -3.01 -11.56 -14.46
C MET A 55 -4.27 -10.69 -14.47
N ILE A 56 -4.12 -9.43 -14.08
CA ILE A 56 -5.19 -8.43 -14.09
C ILE A 56 -4.99 -7.50 -15.31
N ASP A 57 -6.02 -7.40 -16.14
CA ASP A 57 -6.06 -6.39 -17.22
C ASP A 57 -6.50 -5.05 -16.63
N GLY A 58 -5.52 -4.27 -16.18
CA GLY A 58 -5.73 -3.01 -15.48
C GLY A 58 -4.49 -2.13 -15.49
N THR A 59 -4.62 -0.99 -14.85
CA THR A 59 -3.53 -0.02 -14.68
C THR A 59 -3.34 0.23 -13.19
N ASP A 60 -2.10 0.36 -12.73
CA ASP A 60 -1.86 0.75 -11.34
C ASP A 60 -2.36 2.18 -11.07
N LEU A 61 -2.78 2.40 -9.83
CA LEU A 61 -3.38 3.67 -9.42
C LEU A 61 -2.39 4.85 -9.52
N ARG A 62 -1.07 4.61 -9.34
CA ARG A 62 -0.02 5.61 -9.51
C ARG A 62 -0.02 6.16 -10.94
N LYS A 63 0.01 5.25 -11.91
CA LYS A 63 -0.03 5.61 -13.32
C LYS A 63 -1.34 6.31 -13.68
N LEU A 64 -2.46 5.82 -13.16
CA LEU A 64 -3.77 6.43 -13.40
C LEU A 64 -3.85 7.87 -12.88
N LEU A 65 -3.37 8.13 -11.66
CA LEU A 65 -3.30 9.48 -11.08
C LEU A 65 -2.35 10.39 -11.86
N LYS A 66 -1.22 9.87 -12.32
CA LYS A 66 -0.27 10.61 -13.15
C LYS A 66 -0.88 11.03 -14.50
N ASP A 67 -1.60 10.12 -15.14
CA ASP A 67 -2.15 10.34 -16.49
C ASP A 67 -3.44 11.17 -16.49
N GLN A 68 -4.30 11.00 -15.48
CA GLN A 68 -5.64 11.61 -15.42
C GLN A 68 -5.77 12.72 -14.36
N GLY A 69 -4.80 12.86 -13.47
CA GLY A 69 -4.88 13.79 -12.33
C GLY A 69 -5.80 13.30 -11.21
N PRO A 70 -6.17 14.20 -10.29
CA PRO A 70 -7.01 13.86 -9.13
C PRO A 70 -8.42 13.43 -9.55
N MET A 71 -8.99 12.51 -8.79
CA MET A 71 -10.30 11.90 -9.07
C MET A 71 -11.47 12.75 -8.54
N ALA A 72 -12.66 12.53 -9.11
CA ALA A 72 -13.90 12.94 -8.48
C ALA A 72 -14.06 12.25 -7.11
N PRO A 73 -14.50 12.94 -6.04
CA PRO A 73 -14.60 12.37 -4.70
C PRO A 73 -15.37 11.05 -4.64
N ALA A 74 -16.48 10.93 -5.35
CA ALA A 74 -17.27 9.70 -5.39
C ALA A 74 -16.48 8.50 -5.95
N ARG A 75 -15.67 8.72 -7.01
CA ARG A 75 -14.81 7.68 -7.60
C ARG A 75 -13.69 7.27 -6.65
N ALA A 76 -13.02 8.25 -6.03
CA ALA A 76 -11.96 7.99 -5.04
C ALA A 76 -12.47 7.15 -3.87
N VAL A 77 -13.63 7.51 -3.31
CA VAL A 77 -14.28 6.77 -2.22
C VAL A 77 -14.68 5.36 -2.66
N ALA A 78 -15.22 5.20 -3.89
CA ALA A 78 -15.62 3.88 -4.39
C ALA A 78 -14.42 2.92 -4.54
N ILE A 79 -13.28 3.41 -5.04
CA ILE A 79 -12.04 2.62 -5.15
C ILE A 79 -11.48 2.29 -3.77
N VAL A 80 -11.34 3.28 -2.89
CA VAL A 80 -10.77 3.08 -1.56
C VAL A 80 -11.63 2.12 -0.71
N ARG A 81 -12.95 2.15 -0.86
CA ARG A 81 -13.86 1.18 -0.22
C ARG A 81 -13.57 -0.27 -0.61
N GLN A 82 -13.27 -0.53 -1.88
CA GLN A 82 -12.92 -1.86 -2.37
C GLN A 82 -11.62 -2.34 -1.72
N ILE A 83 -10.60 -1.48 -1.65
CA ILE A 83 -9.33 -1.81 -1.01
C ILE A 83 -9.48 -1.97 0.51
N ALA A 84 -10.37 -1.18 1.14
CA ALA A 84 -10.68 -1.35 2.57
C ALA A 84 -11.30 -2.75 2.84
N SER A 85 -12.17 -3.27 1.94
CA SER A 85 -12.71 -4.64 2.06
C SER A 85 -11.60 -5.69 1.94
N ALA A 86 -10.64 -5.50 1.03
CA ALA A 86 -9.47 -6.39 0.90
C ALA A 86 -8.62 -6.41 2.19
N LEU A 87 -8.37 -5.24 2.76
CA LEU A 87 -7.61 -5.12 4.01
C LEU A 87 -8.37 -5.72 5.19
N ASP A 88 -9.67 -5.50 5.30
CA ASP A 88 -10.50 -6.06 6.38
C ASP A 88 -10.46 -7.59 6.40
N ALA A 89 -10.61 -8.22 5.22
CA ALA A 89 -10.51 -9.67 5.07
C ALA A 89 -9.11 -10.19 5.46
N ALA A 90 -8.05 -9.48 5.07
CA ALA A 90 -6.68 -9.83 5.43
C ALA A 90 -6.44 -9.69 6.94
N HIS A 91 -6.86 -8.60 7.55
CA HIS A 91 -6.70 -8.32 8.98
C HIS A 91 -7.46 -9.33 9.84
N THR A 92 -8.69 -9.69 9.44
CA THR A 92 -9.47 -10.75 10.09
C THR A 92 -8.75 -12.10 10.05
N SER A 93 -7.96 -12.34 9.01
CA SER A 93 -7.13 -13.55 8.86
C SER A 93 -5.75 -13.42 9.52
N GLY A 94 -5.49 -12.33 10.25
CA GLY A 94 -4.20 -12.07 10.91
C GLY A 94 -3.07 -11.67 9.95
N VAL A 95 -3.40 -11.23 8.74
CA VAL A 95 -2.44 -10.80 7.71
C VAL A 95 -2.47 -9.28 7.60
N MET A 96 -1.32 -8.62 7.72
CA MET A 96 -1.15 -7.20 7.40
C MET A 96 -0.51 -7.04 6.03
N HIS A 97 -0.93 -6.01 5.28
CA HIS A 97 -0.35 -5.73 3.97
C HIS A 97 1.01 -5.04 4.05
N ARG A 98 1.17 -4.06 4.93
CA ARG A 98 2.40 -3.31 5.25
C ARG A 98 2.98 -2.44 4.13
N ASP A 99 2.44 -2.47 2.92
CA ASP A 99 2.92 -1.67 1.78
C ASP A 99 1.75 -1.19 0.90
N VAL A 100 0.70 -0.66 1.56
CA VAL A 100 -0.44 -0.07 0.85
C VAL A 100 -0.01 1.24 0.21
N LYS A 101 -0.04 1.30 -1.12
CA LYS A 101 0.33 2.47 -1.93
C LYS A 101 -0.28 2.38 -3.32
N PRO A 102 -0.35 3.47 -4.09
CA PRO A 102 -0.98 3.47 -5.41
C PRO A 102 -0.39 2.45 -6.39
N GLU A 103 0.89 2.15 -6.32
CA GLU A 103 1.57 1.16 -7.18
C GLU A 103 1.06 -0.27 -6.94
N ASN A 104 0.56 -0.55 -5.73
CA ASN A 104 0.04 -1.86 -5.31
C ASN A 104 -1.49 -1.96 -5.44
N ILE A 105 -2.14 -1.01 -6.12
CA ILE A 105 -3.58 -1.00 -6.39
C ILE A 105 -3.79 -1.00 -7.90
N LEU A 106 -4.31 -2.09 -8.43
CA LEU A 106 -4.65 -2.21 -9.86
C LEU A 106 -6.11 -1.88 -10.08
N ILE A 107 -6.38 -1.02 -11.07
CA ILE A 107 -7.74 -0.57 -11.43
C ILE A 107 -8.06 -1.05 -12.83
N THR A 108 -9.15 -1.81 -12.98
CA THR A 108 -9.68 -2.24 -14.28
C THR A 108 -10.49 -1.12 -14.96
N ARG A 109 -10.92 -1.35 -16.19
CA ARG A 109 -11.66 -0.34 -16.99
C ARG A 109 -13.04 0.03 -16.40
N ASP A 110 -13.62 -0.87 -15.61
CA ASP A 110 -14.91 -0.71 -14.92
C ASP A 110 -14.74 -0.24 -13.45
N ASP A 111 -13.59 0.31 -13.11
CA ASP A 111 -13.24 0.77 -11.76
C ASP A 111 -13.27 -0.33 -10.68
N PHE A 112 -13.10 -1.60 -11.07
CA PHE A 112 -12.85 -2.65 -10.09
C PHE A 112 -11.40 -2.60 -9.63
N ALA A 113 -11.20 -2.55 -8.32
CA ALA A 113 -9.87 -2.40 -7.72
C ALA A 113 -9.36 -3.74 -7.16
N TYR A 114 -8.08 -4.02 -7.39
CA TYR A 114 -7.37 -5.15 -6.80
C TYR A 114 -6.19 -4.67 -5.98
N LEU A 115 -6.03 -5.23 -4.78
CA LEU A 115 -4.84 -5.05 -3.95
C LEU A 115 -3.87 -6.18 -4.26
N VAL A 116 -2.62 -5.82 -4.60
CA VAL A 116 -1.52 -6.75 -4.93
C VAL A 116 -0.39 -6.64 -3.92
N ASP A 117 0.50 -7.62 -3.93
CA ASP A 117 1.77 -7.58 -3.19
C ASP A 117 1.64 -7.54 -1.65
N PHE A 118 0.76 -8.37 -1.08
CA PHE A 118 0.68 -8.57 0.37
C PHE A 118 2.03 -8.95 0.97
N GLY A 119 2.62 -8.05 1.77
CA GLY A 119 3.80 -8.28 2.63
C GLY A 119 5.07 -8.84 1.99
N ILE A 120 4.96 -9.34 0.76
CA ILE A 120 6.00 -10.10 0.03
C ILE A 120 7.31 -9.29 -0.13
N ALA A 121 7.20 -7.97 -0.25
CA ALA A 121 8.36 -7.09 -0.41
C ALA A 121 9.00 -6.68 0.93
N ASN A 122 8.21 -6.61 2.00
CA ASN A 122 8.71 -6.16 3.32
C ASN A 122 9.57 -7.18 4.04
N ALA A 123 9.49 -8.45 3.64
CA ALA A 123 10.43 -9.47 4.13
C ALA A 123 11.90 -9.09 3.85
N ALA A 124 12.14 -8.32 2.79
CA ALA A 124 13.46 -7.89 2.37
C ALA A 124 13.84 -6.48 2.85
N THR A 125 12.87 -5.66 3.24
CA THR A 125 13.09 -4.21 3.45
C THR A 125 13.21 -3.80 4.91
N ASP A 126 12.67 -4.56 5.87
CA ASP A 126 12.76 -4.19 7.30
C ASP A 126 14.22 -4.12 7.82
N GLU A 127 15.18 -4.80 7.17
CA GLU A 127 16.61 -4.77 7.54
C GLU A 127 17.50 -3.94 6.61
N LYS A 128 17.06 -3.59 5.39
CA LYS A 128 17.90 -2.88 4.39
C LYS A 128 17.29 -1.58 3.88
N LEU A 129 16.65 -0.82 4.77
CA LEU A 129 15.99 0.46 4.43
C LEU A 129 16.96 1.60 4.03
N THR A 130 18.24 1.32 3.77
CA THR A 130 19.29 2.34 3.59
C THR A 130 19.83 2.50 2.17
N GLU A 131 19.34 1.79 1.16
CA GLU A 131 19.78 2.05 -0.21
C GLU A 131 19.01 3.22 -0.83
N LEU A 132 19.73 4.34 -0.95
CA LEU A 132 19.27 5.63 -1.46
C LEU A 132 18.70 5.54 -2.89
N GLY A 133 17.51 6.07 -3.07
CA GLY A 133 16.95 6.42 -4.38
C GLY A 133 15.55 5.90 -4.66
N THR A 134 15.21 4.67 -4.27
CA THR A 134 13.85 4.10 -4.42
C THR A 134 12.98 4.33 -3.18
N ALA A 135 13.59 4.77 -2.11
CA ALA A 135 13.02 4.80 -0.77
C ALA A 135 11.96 5.90 -0.54
N VAL A 136 12.11 7.09 -1.10
CA VAL A 136 11.24 8.25 -0.80
C VAL A 136 9.77 7.93 -1.09
N GLY A 137 9.46 7.26 -2.20
CA GLY A 137 8.11 6.90 -2.58
C GLY A 137 7.40 5.93 -1.61
N THR A 138 8.13 5.00 -1.01
CA THR A 138 7.59 4.03 -0.05
C THR A 138 7.27 4.68 1.29
N TYR A 139 8.09 5.64 1.75
CA TYR A 139 7.85 6.34 3.02
C TYR A 139 6.64 7.28 3.00
N ALA A 140 6.21 7.73 1.82
CA ALA A 140 5.11 8.67 1.66
C ALA A 140 3.74 8.17 2.16
N TYR A 141 3.60 6.85 2.41
CA TYR A 141 2.38 6.21 2.90
C TYR A 141 2.61 5.49 4.23
N MET A 142 3.81 5.58 4.79
CA MET A 142 4.19 4.81 5.97
C MET A 142 3.62 5.44 7.23
N ALA A 143 2.94 4.64 8.06
CA ALA A 143 2.37 5.10 9.32
C ALA A 143 3.46 5.54 10.32
N PRO A 144 3.20 6.58 11.15
CA PRO A 144 4.16 7.14 12.11
C PRO A 144 4.79 6.11 13.06
N GLU A 145 4.00 5.14 13.54
CA GLU A 145 4.47 4.09 14.45
C GLU A 145 5.54 3.19 13.82
N ARG A 146 5.63 3.10 12.50
CA ARG A 146 6.67 2.33 11.80
C ARG A 146 8.05 3.02 11.82
N PHE A 147 8.10 4.29 12.19
CA PHE A 147 9.35 5.05 12.38
C PHE A 147 9.83 5.07 13.83
N THR A 148 9.00 4.55 14.74
CA THR A 148 9.28 4.46 16.18
C THR A 148 9.46 2.99 16.59
N THR A 149 9.66 2.76 17.88
CA THR A 149 9.75 1.40 18.46
C THR A 149 8.40 0.86 18.92
N GLU A 150 7.30 1.48 18.50
CA GLU A 150 5.95 1.08 18.91
C GLU A 150 5.50 -0.18 18.15
N ASP A 151 4.58 -0.93 18.75
CA ASP A 151 3.99 -2.12 18.14
C ASP A 151 3.16 -1.73 16.92
N VAL A 152 3.55 -2.20 15.74
CA VAL A 152 2.86 -1.95 14.48
C VAL A 152 1.66 -2.90 14.37
N THR A 153 0.47 -2.35 14.24
CA THR A 153 -0.77 -3.11 14.09
C THR A 153 -1.38 -2.93 12.67
N HIS A 154 -2.50 -3.59 12.41
CA HIS A 154 -3.27 -3.42 11.17
C HIS A 154 -3.68 -1.96 10.89
N ARG A 155 -3.66 -1.08 11.90
CA ARG A 155 -3.95 0.36 11.75
C ARG A 155 -2.93 1.07 10.86
N ALA A 156 -1.72 0.55 10.75
CA ALA A 156 -0.72 1.07 9.80
C ALA A 156 -1.18 0.95 8.34
N ASP A 157 -1.92 -0.11 7.98
CA ASP A 157 -2.51 -0.26 6.64
C ASP A 157 -3.68 0.73 6.44
N VAL A 158 -4.46 1.01 7.48
CA VAL A 158 -5.54 2.02 7.45
C VAL A 158 -4.96 3.43 7.22
N TYR A 159 -3.88 3.77 7.92
CA TYR A 159 -3.15 5.02 7.72
C TYR A 159 -2.68 5.15 6.27
N ALA A 160 -2.01 4.13 5.76
CA ALA A 160 -1.50 4.10 4.38
C ALA A 160 -2.62 4.23 3.34
N LEU A 161 -3.74 3.52 3.52
CA LEU A 161 -4.92 3.64 2.65
C LEU A 161 -5.52 5.05 2.70
N THR A 162 -5.48 5.70 3.86
CA THR A 162 -5.97 7.08 4.01
C THR A 162 -5.05 8.07 3.28
N CYS A 163 -3.73 7.85 3.29
CA CYS A 163 -2.79 8.61 2.45
C CYS A 163 -3.12 8.45 0.95
N VAL A 164 -3.45 7.23 0.52
CA VAL A 164 -3.90 6.96 -0.86
C VAL A 164 -5.19 7.71 -1.17
N LEU A 165 -6.19 7.73 -0.26
CA LEU A 165 -7.42 8.52 -0.43
C LEU A 165 -7.11 10.00 -0.62
N HIS A 166 -6.26 10.57 0.24
CA HIS A 166 -5.83 11.96 0.11
C HIS A 166 -5.26 12.24 -1.28
N GLU A 167 -4.36 11.39 -1.77
CA GLU A 167 -3.75 11.58 -3.08
C GLU A 167 -4.75 11.41 -4.22
N CYS A 168 -5.67 10.45 -4.15
CA CYS A 168 -6.76 10.33 -5.11
C CYS A 168 -7.60 11.60 -5.21
N LEU A 169 -7.85 12.26 -4.08
CA LEU A 169 -8.67 13.48 -4.01
C LEU A 169 -7.92 14.72 -4.51
N THR A 170 -6.64 14.86 -4.17
CA THR A 170 -5.86 16.10 -4.37
C THR A 170 -4.89 16.02 -5.55
N GLY A 171 -4.49 14.82 -5.96
CA GLY A 171 -3.43 14.58 -6.95
C GLY A 171 -2.01 14.65 -6.36
N SER A 172 -1.88 14.82 -5.05
CA SER A 172 -0.59 14.95 -4.37
C SER A 172 -0.54 14.10 -3.10
N GLN A 173 0.63 13.60 -2.77
CA GLN A 173 0.88 12.93 -1.49
C GLN A 173 0.56 13.88 -0.32
N PRO A 174 0.10 13.36 0.84
CA PRO A 174 -0.21 14.20 2.02
C PRO A 174 0.99 15.03 2.47
N PHE A 175 2.18 14.42 2.47
CA PHE A 175 3.42 15.02 2.90
C PHE A 175 4.50 14.83 1.81
N PRO A 176 4.52 15.70 0.79
CA PRO A 176 5.55 15.65 -0.24
C PRO A 176 6.91 16.09 0.31
N GLY A 177 8.00 15.48 -0.16
CA GLY A 177 9.35 15.85 0.24
C GLY A 177 10.42 15.26 -0.67
N ASP A 178 11.56 15.96 -0.77
CA ASP A 178 12.67 15.58 -1.65
C ASP A 178 13.63 14.58 -0.99
N SER A 179 13.45 14.30 0.32
CA SER A 179 14.26 13.34 1.06
C SER A 179 13.43 12.54 2.04
N VAL A 180 13.93 11.34 2.35
CA VAL A 180 13.30 10.43 3.31
C VAL A 180 13.12 11.09 4.68
N SER A 181 14.13 11.85 5.16
CA SER A 181 14.05 12.52 6.46
C SER A 181 12.98 13.61 6.52
N ILE A 182 12.76 14.34 5.43
CA ILE A 182 11.69 15.35 5.33
C ILE A 182 10.34 14.66 5.43
N VAL A 183 10.12 13.60 4.64
CA VAL A 183 8.87 12.84 4.63
C VAL A 183 8.57 12.23 6.00
N ILE A 184 9.54 11.54 6.62
CA ILE A 184 9.39 10.98 7.98
C ILE A 184 9.04 12.05 9.00
N THR A 185 9.80 13.17 9.00
CA THR A 185 9.55 14.28 9.93
C THR A 185 8.14 14.85 9.75
N ALA A 186 7.65 14.94 8.52
CA ALA A 186 6.32 15.42 8.22
C ALA A 186 5.24 14.48 8.77
N HIS A 187 5.35 13.16 8.54
CA HIS A 187 4.42 12.16 9.10
C HIS A 187 4.37 12.18 10.63
N LEU A 188 5.50 12.48 11.30
CA LEU A 188 5.58 12.51 12.76
C LEU A 188 5.06 13.82 13.38
N ASN A 189 5.22 14.96 12.70
CA ASN A 189 5.10 16.26 13.34
C ASN A 189 4.17 17.26 12.65
N GLN A 190 3.84 17.07 11.36
CA GLN A 190 2.99 18.04 10.67
C GLN A 190 1.50 17.74 10.91
N PRO A 191 0.65 18.76 10.92
CA PRO A 191 -0.79 18.56 10.95
C PRO A 191 -1.27 17.84 9.70
N VAL A 192 -2.26 16.96 9.86
CA VAL A 192 -2.88 16.26 8.74
C VAL A 192 -3.50 17.27 7.77
N PRO A 193 -3.17 17.24 6.48
CA PRO A 193 -3.72 18.19 5.51
C PRO A 193 -5.21 17.96 5.29
N ARG A 194 -5.94 19.05 4.99
CA ARG A 194 -7.38 19.03 4.70
C ARG A 194 -7.59 19.08 3.19
N PRO A 195 -8.03 18.00 2.54
CA PRO A 195 -8.24 17.98 1.08
C PRO A 195 -9.18 19.04 0.56
N SER A 196 -10.24 19.43 1.32
CA SER A 196 -11.19 20.47 0.93
C SER A 196 -10.55 21.85 0.74
N GLN A 197 -9.46 22.13 1.49
CA GLN A 197 -8.68 23.37 1.37
C GLN A 197 -7.69 23.35 0.20
N LEU A 198 -7.32 22.16 -0.29
CA LEU A 198 -6.35 21.98 -1.37
C LEU A 198 -7.04 21.97 -2.75
N ARG A 199 -8.28 21.48 -2.81
CA ARG A 199 -9.03 21.40 -4.07
C ARG A 199 -10.52 21.66 -3.86
N ALA A 200 -11.06 22.60 -4.61
CA ALA A 200 -12.49 22.90 -4.61
C ALA A 200 -13.33 21.67 -5.04
N GLY A 201 -14.51 21.53 -4.45
CA GLY A 201 -15.45 20.44 -4.75
C GLY A 201 -15.22 19.15 -3.97
N ILE A 202 -14.25 19.11 -3.07
CA ILE A 202 -14.10 18.02 -2.10
C ILE A 202 -14.98 18.33 -0.89
N PRO A 203 -15.91 17.44 -0.49
CA PRO A 203 -16.75 17.63 0.70
C PRO A 203 -15.92 17.70 1.99
N ASP A 204 -16.25 18.63 2.90
CA ASP A 204 -15.59 18.81 4.20
C ASP A 204 -15.64 17.54 5.08
N ALA A 205 -16.67 16.70 4.92
CA ALA A 205 -16.77 15.43 5.62
C ALA A 205 -15.57 14.48 5.33
N LEU A 206 -14.91 14.62 4.18
CA LEU A 206 -13.71 13.84 3.85
C LEU A 206 -12.49 14.32 4.63
N ASP A 207 -12.43 15.58 5.06
CA ASP A 207 -11.37 16.07 5.94
C ASP A 207 -11.37 15.34 7.29
N GLU A 208 -12.56 15.05 7.84
CA GLU A 208 -12.70 14.31 9.10
C GLU A 208 -12.24 12.85 8.95
N VAL A 209 -12.59 12.21 7.82
CA VAL A 209 -12.15 10.84 7.50
C VAL A 209 -10.61 10.79 7.39
N ILE A 210 -10.04 11.75 6.68
CA ILE A 210 -8.58 11.86 6.50
C ILE A 210 -7.89 12.14 7.84
N ALA A 211 -8.40 13.09 8.63
CA ALA A 211 -7.83 13.43 9.93
C ALA A 211 -7.85 12.23 10.90
N ARG A 212 -8.92 11.42 10.88
CA ARG A 212 -9.03 10.23 11.71
C ARG A 212 -8.10 9.10 11.24
N GLY A 213 -8.11 8.80 9.94
CA GLY A 213 -7.32 7.69 9.38
C GLY A 213 -5.81 7.98 9.36
N MET A 214 -5.41 9.26 9.37
CA MET A 214 -4.02 9.71 9.44
C MET A 214 -3.62 10.22 10.82
N ALA A 215 -4.34 9.86 11.88
CA ALA A 215 -3.95 10.24 13.24
C ALA A 215 -2.55 9.69 13.57
N THR A 216 -1.71 10.55 14.16
CA THR A 216 -0.31 10.21 14.49
C THR A 216 -0.21 9.12 15.57
N ARG A 217 -1.25 9.01 16.41
CA ARG A 217 -1.37 7.95 17.42
C ARG A 217 -2.60 7.11 17.10
N PRO A 218 -2.41 5.83 16.78
CA PRO A 218 -3.52 4.92 16.56
C PRO A 218 -4.18 4.60 17.91
N GLU A 219 -5.43 5.05 18.11
CA GLU A 219 -6.28 4.72 19.29
C GLU A 219 -7.25 3.59 19.00
#